data_e5f2bf1c3f32a48feecdcf6a91311165
#
_entry.id   e5f2bf1c3f32a48feecdcf6a91311165
#
_cell.length_a   1.000
_cell.length_b   1.000
_cell.length_c   1.000
_cell.angle_alpha   90.00
_cell.angle_beta   90.00
_cell.angle_gamma   90.00
#
_symmetry.space_group_name_H-M   'P 1'
#
loop_
_entity.id
_entity.type
_entity.pdbx_description
1 polymer ?
#
loop_
_entity_poly.entity_id
_entity_poly.type
_entity_poly.pdbx_seq_one_letter_code
_entity_poly.pdbx_strand_id
1 'polypeptide(L)'
;IALAPYVSGQSSLLEDEMQIGVVCIDLGAASSSLSIFFRKNLIFSESIRIGGQHITSDIMQAFQISFLAAERLKVLHGGLMPANSDDRETIELPENNTDLYADRRTITKSELLGVIRPRVEEIFDSLRTVLDSSDFEFLPGQKVVLTGGGSKLANILDFTSIFLGKPTRVAIPMRIQGLPAST
;
A
#
# COMPACT_ATOMS: atom_id res chain seq x y z
N ILE A 1 -12.23 -11.76 -13.76
CA ILE A 1 -13.22 -10.68 -14.00
C ILE A 1 -12.58 -9.37 -13.61
N ALA A 2 -12.18 -8.59 -14.60
CA ALA A 2 -11.31 -7.41 -14.43
C ALA A 2 -12.09 -6.08 -14.19
N LEU A 3 -13.26 -6.12 -13.54
CA LEU A 3 -14.04 -4.90 -13.32
C LEU A 3 -13.44 -3.99 -12.24
N ALA A 4 -13.00 -4.55 -11.11
CA ALA A 4 -12.44 -3.75 -10.03
C ALA A 4 -11.14 -3.03 -10.43
N PRO A 5 -10.14 -3.70 -11.03
CA PRO A 5 -8.95 -3.01 -11.55
C PRO A 5 -9.24 -1.98 -12.63
N TYR A 6 -10.24 -2.24 -13.50
CA TYR A 6 -10.64 -1.29 -14.53
C TYR A 6 -11.25 -0.03 -13.93
N VAL A 7 -12.16 -0.17 -12.97
CA VAL A 7 -12.80 0.96 -12.27
C VAL A 7 -11.78 1.74 -11.45
N SER A 8 -10.90 1.04 -10.73
CA SER A 8 -9.82 1.66 -9.96
C SER A 8 -8.89 2.49 -10.87
N GLY A 9 -8.52 1.95 -12.04
CA GLY A 9 -7.74 2.66 -13.03
C GLY A 9 -8.45 3.89 -13.59
N GLN A 10 -9.69 3.75 -14.02
CA GLN A 10 -10.49 4.85 -14.60
C GLN A 10 -10.67 6.03 -13.62
N SER A 11 -10.79 5.77 -12.33
CA SER A 11 -10.96 6.82 -11.30
C SER A 11 -9.65 7.44 -10.83
N SER A 12 -8.51 6.86 -11.17
CA SER A 12 -7.20 7.15 -10.57
C SER A 12 -6.15 7.63 -11.57
N LEU A 13 -6.36 7.37 -12.87
CA LEU A 13 -5.40 7.63 -13.92
C LEU A 13 -5.80 8.83 -14.77
N LEU A 14 -4.78 9.58 -15.22
CA LEU A 14 -4.96 10.64 -16.20
C LEU A 14 -5.08 10.04 -17.61
N GLU A 15 -5.83 10.70 -18.49
CA GLU A 15 -6.00 10.25 -19.88
C GLU A 15 -4.68 10.12 -20.63
N ASP A 16 -3.78 11.07 -20.42
CA ASP A 16 -2.46 11.07 -21.05
C ASP A 16 -1.60 9.89 -20.56
N GLU A 17 -1.70 9.54 -19.28
CA GLU A 17 -1.01 8.37 -18.72
C GLU A 17 -1.54 7.08 -19.33
N MET A 18 -2.86 6.94 -19.45
CA MET A 18 -3.48 5.77 -20.10
C MET A 18 -3.12 5.69 -21.58
N GLN A 19 -2.92 6.84 -22.25
CA GLN A 19 -2.52 6.87 -23.66
C GLN A 19 -1.08 6.40 -23.88
N ILE A 20 -0.14 6.88 -23.06
CA ILE A 20 1.30 6.58 -23.16
C ILE A 20 1.61 5.19 -22.64
N GLY A 21 0.88 4.76 -21.64
CA GLY A 21 1.08 3.50 -20.92
C GLY A 21 1.41 3.76 -19.44
N VAL A 22 0.69 3.07 -18.56
CA VAL A 22 0.82 3.22 -17.10
C VAL A 22 0.52 1.90 -16.41
N VAL A 23 1.29 1.62 -15.37
CA VAL A 23 1.03 0.52 -14.44
C VAL A 23 0.29 1.08 -13.22
N CYS A 24 -0.89 0.59 -12.96
CA CYS A 24 -1.69 0.92 -11.77
C CYS A 24 -1.62 -0.23 -10.78
N ILE A 25 -1.18 0.06 -9.56
CA ILE A 25 -1.12 -0.89 -8.45
C ILE A 25 -2.14 -0.44 -7.40
N ASP A 26 -3.13 -1.29 -7.15
CA ASP A 26 -4.13 -1.10 -6.10
C ASP A 26 -3.74 -1.93 -4.87
N LEU A 27 -3.34 -1.24 -3.80
CA LEU A 27 -2.96 -1.85 -2.53
C LEU A 27 -4.19 -1.93 -1.62
N GLY A 28 -4.99 -2.96 -1.81
CA GLY A 28 -6.23 -3.19 -1.06
C GLY A 28 -5.99 -3.82 0.31
N ALA A 29 -7.08 -4.14 1.00
CA ALA A 29 -7.05 -4.74 2.33
C ALA A 29 -6.70 -6.23 2.30
N ALA A 30 -7.47 -7.04 1.56
CA ALA A 30 -7.30 -8.49 1.47
C ALA A 30 -6.42 -8.93 0.29
N SER A 31 -6.30 -8.09 -0.73
CA SER A 31 -5.58 -8.37 -1.97
C SER A 31 -4.94 -7.11 -2.52
N SER A 32 -3.92 -7.29 -3.32
CA SER A 32 -3.33 -6.23 -4.15
C SER A 32 -3.46 -6.61 -5.61
N SER A 33 -3.66 -5.63 -6.49
CA SER A 33 -3.79 -5.88 -7.92
C SER A 33 -2.88 -4.97 -8.74
N LEU A 34 -2.45 -5.50 -9.88
CA LEU A 34 -1.67 -4.80 -10.88
C LEU A 34 -2.48 -4.76 -12.17
N SER A 35 -2.58 -3.59 -12.76
CA SER A 35 -3.28 -3.37 -14.03
C SER A 35 -2.42 -2.49 -14.94
N ILE A 36 -2.39 -2.84 -16.22
CA ILE A 36 -1.61 -2.09 -17.21
C ILE A 36 -2.58 -1.51 -18.23
N PHE A 37 -2.49 -0.20 -18.40
CA PHE A 37 -3.26 0.53 -19.41
C PHE A 37 -2.31 1.04 -20.50
N PHE A 38 -2.70 0.87 -21.76
CA PHE A 38 -2.00 1.39 -22.91
C PHE A 38 -2.98 1.77 -24.00
N ARG A 39 -2.79 2.91 -24.64
CA ARG A 39 -3.71 3.47 -25.66
C ARG A 39 -5.17 3.51 -25.14
N LYS A 40 -5.33 3.92 -23.87
CA LYS A 40 -6.61 4.00 -23.13
C LYS A 40 -7.33 2.65 -22.92
N ASN A 41 -6.68 1.53 -23.22
CA ASN A 41 -7.24 0.19 -22.98
C ASN A 41 -6.54 -0.50 -21.83
N LEU A 42 -7.29 -1.29 -21.07
CA LEU A 42 -6.72 -2.24 -20.13
C LEU A 42 -6.17 -3.42 -20.91
N ILE A 43 -4.84 -3.60 -20.91
CA ILE A 43 -4.16 -4.66 -21.67
C ILE A 43 -3.77 -5.84 -20.80
N PHE A 44 -3.60 -5.63 -19.49
CA PHE A 44 -3.26 -6.68 -18.53
C PHE A 44 -3.85 -6.36 -17.16
N SER A 45 -4.28 -7.38 -16.42
CA SER A 45 -4.70 -7.24 -15.03
C SER A 45 -4.60 -8.56 -14.29
N GLU A 46 -3.92 -8.54 -13.15
CA GLU A 46 -3.80 -9.67 -12.25
C GLU A 46 -3.84 -9.23 -10.79
N SER A 47 -4.24 -10.14 -9.89
CA SER A 47 -4.37 -9.87 -8.46
C SER A 47 -3.69 -10.95 -7.64
N ILE A 48 -2.99 -10.53 -6.60
CA ILE A 48 -2.41 -11.38 -5.57
C ILE A 48 -3.29 -11.33 -4.31
N ARG A 49 -3.35 -12.44 -3.57
CA ARG A 49 -4.18 -12.55 -2.36
C ARG A 49 -3.43 -12.09 -1.11
N ILE A 50 -2.66 -11.00 -1.24
CA ILE A 50 -1.93 -10.37 -0.13
C ILE A 50 -2.22 -8.88 -0.17
N GLY A 51 -2.53 -8.29 0.99
CA GLY A 51 -2.84 -6.86 1.11
C GLY A 51 -2.66 -6.35 2.54
N GLY A 52 -3.17 -5.16 2.81
CA GLY A 52 -2.95 -4.44 4.07
C GLY A 52 -3.38 -5.15 5.35
N GLN A 53 -4.35 -6.08 5.28
CA GLN A 53 -4.76 -6.89 6.42
C GLN A 53 -3.69 -7.90 6.86
N HIS A 54 -2.85 -8.37 5.96
CA HIS A 54 -1.74 -9.25 6.29
C HIS A 54 -0.70 -8.50 7.11
N ILE A 55 -0.40 -7.24 6.76
CA ILE A 55 0.45 -6.36 7.59
C ILE A 55 -0.15 -6.18 8.98
N THR A 56 -1.46 -5.94 9.07
CA THR A 56 -2.16 -5.80 10.36
C THR A 56 -2.09 -7.07 11.19
N SER A 57 -2.22 -8.24 10.54
CA SER A 57 -2.10 -9.55 11.21
C SER A 57 -0.69 -9.80 11.73
N ASP A 58 0.34 -9.40 10.99
CA ASP A 58 1.73 -9.52 11.44
C ASP A 58 1.99 -8.64 12.67
N ILE A 59 1.50 -7.39 12.67
CA ILE A 59 1.60 -6.48 13.82
C ILE A 59 0.84 -7.07 15.03
N MET A 60 -0.38 -7.56 14.81
CA MET A 60 -1.19 -8.22 15.83
C MET A 60 -0.45 -9.37 16.51
N GLN A 61 0.18 -10.22 15.71
CA GLN A 61 0.93 -11.38 16.19
C GLN A 61 2.23 -10.99 16.89
N ALA A 62 3.01 -10.08 16.28
CA ALA A 62 4.29 -9.66 16.80
C ALA A 62 4.16 -9.00 18.19
N PHE A 63 3.16 -8.17 18.38
CA PHE A 63 2.97 -7.42 19.62
C PHE A 63 1.87 -7.98 20.53
N GLN A 64 1.19 -9.06 20.13
CA GLN A 64 0.12 -9.73 20.90
C GLN A 64 -0.97 -8.75 21.32
N ILE A 65 -1.48 -7.99 20.36
CA ILE A 65 -2.56 -7.00 20.53
C ILE A 65 -3.76 -7.37 19.67
N SER A 66 -4.90 -6.70 19.90
CA SER A 66 -6.08 -6.92 19.06
C SER A 66 -5.87 -6.45 17.61
N PHE A 67 -6.61 -7.03 16.65
CA PHE A 67 -6.55 -6.62 15.25
C PHE A 67 -6.85 -5.12 15.07
N LEU A 68 -7.83 -4.60 15.81
CA LEU A 68 -8.18 -3.18 15.76
C LEU A 68 -7.04 -2.28 16.24
N ALA A 69 -6.36 -2.69 17.32
CA ALA A 69 -5.19 -1.99 17.84
C ALA A 69 -4.02 -2.01 16.85
N ALA A 70 -3.77 -3.18 16.23
CA ALA A 70 -2.75 -3.34 15.20
C ALA A 70 -3.03 -2.47 13.96
N GLU A 71 -4.29 -2.43 13.51
CA GLU A 71 -4.70 -1.56 12.40
C GLU A 71 -4.46 -0.08 12.74
N ARG A 72 -4.80 0.32 13.96
CA ARG A 72 -4.56 1.69 14.42
C ARG A 72 -3.08 2.03 14.46
N LEU A 73 -2.22 1.14 14.95
CA LEU A 73 -0.77 1.32 14.95
C LEU A 73 -0.22 1.46 13.53
N LYS A 74 -0.65 0.59 12.62
CA LYS A 74 -0.25 0.66 11.21
C LYS A 74 -0.61 2.00 10.58
N VAL A 75 -1.83 2.49 10.81
CA VAL A 75 -2.32 3.75 10.22
C VAL A 75 -1.63 4.97 10.80
N LEU A 76 -1.38 5.00 12.10
CA LEU A 76 -0.84 6.18 12.79
C LEU A 76 0.69 6.27 12.75
N HIS A 77 1.37 5.12 12.84
CA HIS A 77 2.81 5.04 13.04
C HIS A 77 3.54 4.22 11.98
N GLY A 78 2.80 3.52 11.10
CA GLY A 78 3.39 2.66 10.08
C GLY A 78 4.14 3.45 9.00
N GLY A 79 5.27 2.90 8.59
CA GLY A 79 6.12 3.47 7.55
C GLY A 79 7.08 2.41 6.98
N LEU A 80 7.88 2.80 5.97
CA LEU A 80 8.77 1.88 5.25
C LEU A 80 10.24 2.30 5.28
N MET A 81 10.51 3.56 5.56
CA MET A 81 11.87 4.09 5.56
C MET A 81 12.27 4.39 7.02
N PRO A 82 13.32 3.71 7.53
CA PRO A 82 13.79 3.98 8.88
C PRO A 82 14.45 5.36 8.95
N ALA A 83 14.22 6.06 10.06
CA ALA A 83 14.93 7.28 10.40
C ALA A 83 15.81 7.04 11.64
N ASN A 84 16.89 7.79 11.77
CA ASN A 84 17.81 7.68 12.92
C ASN A 84 17.13 7.98 14.28
N SER A 85 15.96 8.59 14.28
CA SER A 85 15.15 8.89 15.46
C SER A 85 14.23 7.73 15.89
N ASP A 86 13.96 6.78 14.99
CA ASP A 86 12.92 5.75 15.19
C ASP A 86 13.23 4.80 16.36
N ASP A 87 14.52 4.59 16.68
CA ASP A 87 14.93 3.80 17.85
C ASP A 87 14.64 4.49 19.19
N ARG A 88 14.43 5.81 19.16
CA ARG A 88 14.11 6.63 20.34
C ARG A 88 12.64 7.01 20.44
N GLU A 89 11.89 6.89 19.34
CA GLU A 89 10.47 7.16 19.31
C GLU A 89 9.72 5.94 19.86
N THR A 90 9.15 6.10 21.06
CA THR A 90 8.37 5.04 21.72
C THR A 90 6.88 5.21 21.46
N ILE A 91 6.21 4.09 21.19
CA ILE A 91 4.77 4.01 20.94
C ILE A 91 4.15 3.17 22.06
N GLU A 92 3.15 3.73 22.75
CA GLU A 92 2.39 2.98 23.74
C GLU A 92 1.49 1.96 23.04
N LEU A 93 1.56 0.71 23.47
CA LEU A 93 0.63 -0.33 23.02
C LEU A 93 -0.68 -0.21 23.79
N PRO A 94 -1.83 -0.37 23.12
CA PRO A 94 -3.11 -0.41 23.81
C PRO A 94 -3.16 -1.61 24.75
N GLU A 95 -3.65 -1.39 25.97
CA GLU A 95 -3.81 -2.43 26.97
C GLU A 95 -4.79 -3.51 26.49
N ASN A 96 -4.39 -4.77 26.57
CA ASN A 96 -5.33 -5.89 26.49
C ASN A 96 -6.11 -5.95 27.80
N ASN A 97 -7.29 -5.42 27.81
CA ASN A 97 -8.27 -5.10 28.82
C ASN A 97 -8.51 -6.17 29.90
N THR A 98 -7.57 -6.44 30.83
CA THR A 98 -7.91 -7.28 32.00
C THR A 98 -7.16 -6.96 33.29
N ASP A 99 -6.06 -6.22 33.27
CA ASP A 99 -5.33 -5.90 34.50
C ASP A 99 -5.16 -4.39 34.69
N LEU A 100 -5.85 -3.83 35.68
CA LEU A 100 -5.73 -2.43 36.10
C LEU A 100 -4.31 -2.09 36.63
N TYR A 101 -3.41 -3.05 36.72
CA TYR A 101 -2.04 -2.94 37.21
C TYR A 101 -0.98 -3.40 36.20
N ALA A 102 -1.35 -3.66 34.93
CA ALA A 102 -0.38 -4.03 33.93
C ALA A 102 0.51 -2.83 33.59
N ASP A 103 1.82 -3.05 33.62
CA ASP A 103 2.79 -2.05 33.15
C ASP A 103 2.50 -1.69 31.70
N ARG A 104 2.47 -0.39 31.41
CA ARG A 104 2.27 0.11 30.03
C ARG A 104 3.36 -0.43 29.14
N ARG A 105 2.95 -1.28 28.20
CA ARG A 105 3.86 -1.83 27.21
C ARG A 105 4.16 -0.79 26.14
N THR A 106 5.42 -0.58 25.86
CA THR A 106 5.87 0.30 24.78
C THR A 106 6.71 -0.48 23.79
N ILE A 107 6.67 -0.05 22.54
CA ILE A 107 7.57 -0.50 21.48
C ILE A 107 8.25 0.71 20.88
N THR A 108 9.38 0.50 20.21
CA THR A 108 9.98 1.53 19.38
C THR A 108 9.33 1.57 18.01
N LYS A 109 9.39 2.71 17.36
CA LYS A 109 8.94 2.82 15.96
C LYS A 109 9.77 1.92 15.03
N SER A 110 11.06 1.76 15.31
CA SER A 110 11.95 0.83 14.58
C SER A 110 11.44 -0.61 14.64
N GLU A 111 10.99 -1.09 15.82
CA GLU A 111 10.39 -2.42 15.95
C GLU A 111 9.12 -2.55 15.11
N LEU A 112 8.26 -1.54 15.12
CA LEU A 112 7.04 -1.55 14.28
C LEU A 112 7.36 -1.60 12.79
N LEU A 113 8.32 -0.78 12.33
CA LEU A 113 8.77 -0.79 10.94
C LEU A 113 9.38 -2.14 10.55
N GLY A 114 10.13 -2.76 11.48
CA GLY A 114 10.72 -4.09 11.30
C GLY A 114 9.69 -5.20 11.05
N VAL A 115 8.46 -5.03 11.55
CA VAL A 115 7.34 -5.95 11.28
C VAL A 115 6.64 -5.62 9.95
N ILE A 116 6.43 -4.33 9.66
CA ILE A 116 5.68 -3.88 8.48
C ILE A 116 6.45 -4.15 7.18
N ARG A 117 7.73 -3.77 7.16
CA ARG A 117 8.55 -3.73 5.95
C ARG A 117 8.66 -5.07 5.24
N PRO A 118 8.97 -6.20 5.90
CA PRO A 118 9.09 -7.50 5.23
C PRO A 118 7.80 -7.91 4.51
N ARG A 119 6.63 -7.61 5.09
CA ARG A 119 5.35 -7.92 4.45
C ARG A 119 5.10 -7.04 3.22
N VAL A 120 5.47 -5.78 3.27
CA VAL A 120 5.37 -4.91 2.09
C VAL A 120 6.33 -5.36 1.00
N GLU A 121 7.57 -5.74 1.35
CA GLU A 121 8.53 -6.31 0.40
C GLU A 121 7.96 -7.57 -0.28
N GLU A 122 7.34 -8.49 0.46
CA GLU A 122 6.68 -9.68 -0.11
C GLU A 122 5.55 -9.31 -1.08
N ILE A 123 4.72 -8.30 -0.75
CA ILE A 123 3.68 -7.81 -1.65
C ILE A 123 4.30 -7.31 -2.96
N PHE A 124 5.35 -6.51 -2.86
CA PHE A 124 5.99 -5.91 -4.04
C PHE A 124 6.80 -6.92 -4.85
N ASP A 125 7.43 -7.92 -4.24
CA ASP A 125 8.08 -9.03 -4.95
C ASP A 125 7.06 -9.84 -5.77
N SER A 126 5.89 -10.11 -5.16
CA SER A 126 4.79 -10.80 -5.85
C SER A 126 4.26 -9.96 -7.01
N LEU A 127 4.06 -8.64 -6.81
CA LEU A 127 3.62 -7.73 -7.87
C LEU A 127 4.66 -7.57 -8.99
N ARG A 128 5.95 -7.59 -8.65
CA ARG A 128 7.03 -7.59 -9.63
C ARG A 128 6.98 -8.85 -10.49
N THR A 129 6.80 -10.03 -9.88
CA THR A 129 6.64 -11.29 -10.60
C THR A 129 5.45 -11.24 -11.57
N VAL A 130 4.33 -10.66 -11.12
CA VAL A 130 3.14 -10.42 -11.96
C VAL A 130 3.47 -9.48 -13.12
N LEU A 131 4.18 -8.39 -12.85
CA LEU A 131 4.58 -7.42 -13.87
C LEU A 131 5.50 -8.06 -14.93
N ASP A 132 6.49 -8.83 -14.47
CA ASP A 132 7.43 -9.53 -15.36
C ASP A 132 6.70 -10.56 -16.23
N SER A 133 5.65 -11.21 -15.73
CA SER A 133 4.83 -12.16 -16.49
C SER A 133 3.92 -11.50 -17.53
N SER A 134 3.74 -10.18 -17.48
CA SER A 134 2.88 -9.44 -18.40
C SER A 134 3.53 -9.14 -19.78
N ASP A 135 4.82 -9.41 -19.92
CA ASP A 135 5.64 -9.02 -21.09
C ASP A 135 5.59 -7.50 -21.39
N PHE A 136 5.19 -6.69 -20.40
CA PHE A 136 5.09 -5.26 -20.57
C PHE A 136 6.43 -4.57 -20.32
N GLU A 137 6.98 -4.00 -21.38
CA GLU A 137 8.20 -3.20 -21.31
C GLU A 137 7.89 -1.73 -21.07
N PHE A 138 8.47 -1.18 -20.01
CA PHE A 138 8.35 0.25 -19.72
C PHE A 138 9.13 1.09 -20.75
N LEU A 139 8.41 2.00 -21.39
CA LEU A 139 9.00 3.03 -22.25
C LEU A 139 9.36 4.28 -21.43
N PRO A 140 10.26 5.14 -21.92
CA PRO A 140 10.54 6.43 -21.30
C PRO A 140 9.27 7.26 -21.09
N GLY A 141 9.11 7.83 -19.90
CA GLY A 141 7.96 8.65 -19.52
C GLY A 141 6.78 7.89 -18.89
N GLN A 142 6.78 6.56 -18.94
CA GLN A 142 5.76 5.75 -18.27
C GLN A 142 6.00 5.70 -16.77
N LYS A 143 4.91 5.59 -16.01
CA LYS A 143 4.88 5.69 -14.54
C LYS A 143 4.16 4.52 -13.89
N VAL A 144 4.41 4.38 -12.60
CA VAL A 144 3.60 3.56 -11.71
C VAL A 144 2.65 4.48 -10.92
N VAL A 145 1.40 4.10 -10.83
CA VAL A 145 0.39 4.81 -10.05
C VAL A 145 -0.11 3.89 -8.94
N LEU A 146 0.01 4.35 -7.69
CA LEU A 146 -0.50 3.64 -6.52
C LEU A 146 -1.88 4.13 -6.15
N THR A 147 -2.78 3.20 -5.83
CA THR A 147 -4.11 3.46 -5.30
C THR A 147 -4.44 2.49 -4.17
N GLY A 148 -5.65 2.58 -3.62
CA GLY A 148 -6.07 1.76 -2.50
C GLY A 148 -5.61 2.28 -1.14
N GLY A 149 -6.09 1.65 -0.07
CA GLY A 149 -5.79 2.05 1.31
C GLY A 149 -4.31 1.96 1.67
N GLY A 150 -3.61 0.95 1.14
CA GLY A 150 -2.18 0.76 1.36
C GLY A 150 -1.29 1.86 0.78
N SER A 151 -1.78 2.60 -0.22
CA SER A 151 -1.04 3.74 -0.78
C SER A 151 -0.88 4.92 0.18
N LYS A 152 -1.54 4.88 1.34
CA LYS A 152 -1.43 5.88 2.42
C LYS A 152 -0.32 5.57 3.43
N LEU A 153 0.32 4.40 3.33
CA LEU A 153 1.43 4.06 4.22
C LEU A 153 2.59 5.06 4.01
N ALA A 154 3.19 5.51 5.12
CA ALA A 154 4.25 6.51 5.03
C ALA A 154 5.45 5.97 4.22
N ASN A 155 6.01 6.82 3.38
CA ASN A 155 7.14 6.53 2.49
C ASN A 155 6.89 5.46 1.41
N ILE A 156 5.63 5.05 1.17
CA ILE A 156 5.30 4.04 0.14
C ILE A 156 5.72 4.49 -1.26
N LEU A 157 5.68 5.78 -1.55
CA LEU A 157 6.10 6.33 -2.86
C LEU A 157 7.58 6.11 -3.11
N ASP A 158 8.41 6.54 -2.16
CA ASP A 158 9.87 6.43 -2.27
C ASP A 158 10.26 4.95 -2.32
N PHE A 159 9.65 4.14 -1.43
CA PHE A 159 9.85 2.69 -1.43
C PHE A 159 9.52 2.09 -2.81
N THR A 160 8.34 2.37 -3.36
CA THR A 160 7.91 1.81 -4.65
C THR A 160 8.80 2.28 -5.79
N SER A 161 9.16 3.56 -5.80
CA SER A 161 10.02 4.13 -6.86
C SER A 161 11.40 3.48 -6.86
N ILE A 162 11.99 3.26 -5.68
CA ILE A 162 13.28 2.58 -5.53
C ILE A 162 13.15 1.09 -5.89
N PHE A 163 12.11 0.42 -5.38
CA PHE A 163 11.92 -1.01 -5.54
C PHE A 163 11.68 -1.43 -6.99
N LEU A 164 10.84 -0.68 -7.72
CA LEU A 164 10.53 -0.94 -9.12
C LEU A 164 11.45 -0.20 -10.09
N GLY A 165 12.27 0.75 -9.61
CA GLY A 165 13.12 1.58 -10.46
C GLY A 165 12.33 2.46 -11.44
N LYS A 166 11.11 2.89 -11.07
CA LYS A 166 10.19 3.65 -11.92
C LYS A 166 9.60 4.85 -11.20
N PRO A 167 9.38 5.96 -11.92
CA PRO A 167 8.66 7.10 -11.36
C PRO A 167 7.28 6.66 -10.85
N THR A 168 6.99 7.01 -9.60
CA THR A 168 5.76 6.58 -8.93
C THR A 168 5.00 7.79 -8.40
N ARG A 169 3.66 7.74 -8.45
CA ARG A 169 2.78 8.68 -7.78
C ARG A 169 1.60 7.98 -7.11
N VAL A 170 1.00 8.62 -6.12
CA VAL A 170 -0.31 8.19 -5.59
C VAL A 170 -1.42 8.74 -6.48
N ALA A 171 -2.43 7.94 -6.69
CA ALA A 171 -3.64 8.36 -7.37
C ALA A 171 -4.35 9.46 -6.59
N ILE A 172 -4.75 10.51 -7.29
CA ILE A 172 -5.63 11.52 -6.75
C ILE A 172 -7.04 11.13 -7.23
N PRO A 173 -7.98 10.82 -6.32
CA PRO A 173 -9.35 10.53 -6.74
C PRO A 173 -9.89 11.68 -7.57
N MET A 174 -10.18 11.43 -8.84
CA MET A 174 -10.86 12.42 -9.66
C MET A 174 -12.31 12.52 -9.18
N ARG A 175 -12.83 13.75 -9.05
CA ARG A 175 -14.23 13.98 -8.68
C ARG A 175 -15.11 13.23 -9.65
N ILE A 176 -15.84 12.24 -9.14
CA ILE A 176 -16.91 11.60 -9.89
C ILE A 176 -17.98 12.67 -10.06
N GLN A 177 -18.28 13.08 -11.30
CA GLN A 177 -19.36 14.02 -11.59
C GLN A 177 -20.66 13.42 -11.06
N GLY A 178 -21.37 14.14 -10.18
CA GLY A 178 -22.65 13.74 -9.63
C GLY A 178 -22.65 13.32 -8.15
N LEU A 179 -21.50 13.28 -7.47
CA LEU A 179 -21.51 13.16 -6.02
C LEU A 179 -21.70 14.54 -5.37
N PRO A 180 -22.69 14.70 -4.44
CA PRO A 180 -22.83 15.94 -3.69
C PRO A 180 -21.55 16.20 -2.90
N ALA A 181 -21.10 17.46 -2.86
CA ALA A 181 -20.00 17.85 -2.00
C ALA A 181 -20.39 17.50 -0.57
N SER A 182 -19.69 16.52 0.04
CA SER A 182 -19.88 16.23 1.45
C SER A 182 -19.48 17.47 2.26
N THR A 183 -20.44 18.02 2.96
CA THR A 183 -20.29 18.99 4.04
C THR A 183 -19.37 18.47 5.13
#